data_12dd0e7e0bb08b9a6df7422c69181b1f
#
_entry.id   12dd0e7e0bb08b9a6df7422c69181b1f
#
_cell.length_a   1.000
_cell.length_b   1.000
_cell.length_c   1.000
_cell.angle_alpha   90.00
_cell.angle_beta   90.00
_cell.angle_gamma   90.00
#
_symmetry.space_group_name_H-M   'P 1'
#
loop_
_entity.id
_entity.type
_entity.pdbx_description
1 polymer ?
#
loop_
_entity_poly.entity_id
_entity_poly.type
_entity_poly.pdbx_seq_one_letter_code
_entity_poly.pdbx_strand_id
1 'polypeptide(L)'
;MSKWNLIIDLENCTNCNLCVLACQDEHVDNTFPGYAEEMPKHGSRWIEIMRKERGQVPMVDVAYLPVMCQHCDEAPCIAAAENDAVSKRADGIVIIDPEKAKGQKQLVESCPYGAIWWNDDLQLPQHWIFDAHLLDDGWKQPRAASVCATEAIVAKKVDDAEMVKIAEAEGLEILNPEHGTK
;
A
#
# COMPACT_ATOMS: atom_id res chain seq x y z
N MET A 1 18.00 -10.19 4.44
CA MET A 1 17.63 -10.10 3.00
C MET A 1 17.01 -8.75 2.76
N SER A 2 17.32 -8.10 1.65
CA SER A 2 16.74 -6.79 1.33
C SER A 2 15.28 -6.95 0.91
N LYS A 3 14.40 -6.14 1.49
CA LYS A 3 12.98 -6.05 1.14
C LYS A 3 12.61 -4.62 0.77
N TRP A 4 11.48 -4.45 0.11
CA TRP A 4 10.93 -3.13 -0.17
C TRP A 4 10.36 -2.52 1.10
N ASN A 5 10.70 -1.25 1.31
CA ASN A 5 10.20 -0.41 2.39
C ASN A 5 9.65 0.88 1.79
N LEU A 6 8.58 1.38 2.37
CA LEU A 6 7.96 2.63 1.97
C LEU A 6 8.13 3.65 3.11
N ILE A 7 8.71 4.79 2.79
CA ILE A 7 8.81 5.94 3.70
C ILE A 7 7.72 6.92 3.30
N ILE A 8 6.94 7.38 4.26
CA ILE A 8 5.89 8.38 4.08
C ILE A 8 6.17 9.55 5.00
N ASP A 9 6.51 10.70 4.39
CA ASP A 9 6.70 11.96 5.08
C ASP A 9 5.39 12.75 5.06
N LEU A 10 4.74 12.83 6.23
CA LEU A 10 3.46 13.50 6.38
C LEU A 10 3.58 15.04 6.29
N GLU A 11 4.73 15.62 6.61
CA GLU A 11 4.94 17.06 6.54
C GLU A 11 5.05 17.53 5.09
N ASN A 12 5.61 16.69 4.23
CA ASN A 12 5.76 16.97 2.81
C ASN A 12 4.55 16.56 1.96
N CYS A 13 3.57 15.83 2.53
CA CYS A 13 2.37 15.44 1.80
C CYS A 13 1.40 16.63 1.65
N THR A 14 1.20 17.08 0.42
CA THR A 14 0.33 18.23 0.08
C THR A 14 -1.07 17.84 -0.40
N ASN A 15 -1.45 16.56 -0.30
CA ASN A 15 -2.72 16.06 -0.83
C ASN A 15 -2.92 16.33 -2.34
N CYS A 16 -1.86 16.29 -3.11
CA CYS A 16 -1.94 16.51 -4.57
C CYS A 16 -2.62 15.36 -5.33
N ASN A 17 -2.81 14.21 -4.69
CA ASN A 17 -3.43 13.00 -5.25
C ASN A 17 -2.70 12.37 -6.46
N LEU A 18 -1.48 12.78 -6.79
CA LEU A 18 -0.73 12.20 -7.90
C LEU A 18 -0.48 10.69 -7.71
N CYS A 19 -0.18 10.24 -6.50
CA CYS A 19 -0.01 8.83 -6.17
C CYS A 19 -1.29 8.01 -6.42
N VAL A 20 -2.45 8.58 -6.06
CA VAL A 20 -3.77 7.97 -6.30
C VAL A 20 -4.04 7.88 -7.80
N LEU A 21 -3.84 8.97 -8.52
CA LEU A 21 -4.06 9.02 -9.98
C LEU A 21 -3.12 8.10 -10.74
N ALA A 22 -1.85 8.03 -10.35
CA ALA A 22 -0.88 7.13 -10.97
C ALA A 22 -1.23 5.65 -10.72
N CYS A 23 -1.73 5.32 -9.54
CA CYS A 23 -2.23 3.98 -9.24
C CYS A 23 -3.47 3.65 -10.09
N GLN A 24 -4.40 4.60 -10.24
CA GLN A 24 -5.58 4.41 -11.10
C GLN A 24 -5.21 4.28 -12.58
N ASP A 25 -4.32 5.13 -13.07
CA ASP A 25 -3.84 5.09 -14.45
C ASP A 25 -3.18 3.75 -14.81
N GLU A 26 -2.46 3.15 -13.86
CA GLU A 26 -1.81 1.86 -14.07
C GLU A 26 -2.80 0.69 -14.05
N HIS A 27 -3.75 0.71 -13.10
CA HIS A 27 -4.51 -0.49 -12.74
C HIS A 27 -5.97 -0.51 -13.21
N VAL A 28 -6.55 0.63 -13.61
CA VAL A 28 -7.92 0.66 -14.15
C VAL A 28 -7.91 0.12 -15.57
N ASP A 29 -8.83 -0.79 -15.88
CA ASP A 29 -8.95 -1.47 -17.17
C ASP A 29 -7.67 -2.28 -17.58
N ASN A 30 -6.74 -2.51 -16.64
CA ASN A 30 -5.51 -3.27 -16.86
C ASN A 30 -5.40 -4.46 -15.91
N THR A 31 -5.18 -5.64 -16.47
CA THR A 31 -4.96 -6.89 -15.75
C THR A 31 -3.48 -7.27 -15.83
N PHE A 32 -2.91 -7.66 -14.71
CA PHE A 32 -1.51 -8.10 -14.59
C PHE A 32 -1.48 -9.56 -14.11
N PRO A 33 -1.42 -10.56 -15.02
CA PRO A 33 -1.46 -11.97 -14.65
C PRO A 33 -0.40 -12.33 -13.61
N GLY A 34 -0.81 -12.98 -12.53
CA GLY A 34 0.06 -13.34 -11.40
C GLY A 34 0.29 -12.24 -10.36
N TYR A 35 -0.23 -11.03 -10.58
CA TYR A 35 -0.12 -9.92 -9.64
C TYR A 35 -1.49 -9.39 -9.21
N ALA A 36 -2.34 -8.98 -10.13
CA ALA A 36 -3.66 -8.43 -9.84
C ALA A 36 -4.58 -8.41 -11.06
N GLU A 37 -5.87 -8.46 -10.81
CA GLU A 37 -6.91 -8.07 -11.77
C GLU A 37 -7.12 -6.56 -11.74
N GLU A 38 -7.83 -6.05 -12.73
CA GLU A 38 -8.12 -4.64 -12.89
C GLU A 38 -8.75 -4.00 -11.63
N MET A 39 -8.33 -2.78 -11.33
CA MET A 39 -8.94 -1.98 -10.29
C MET A 39 -10.28 -1.41 -10.78
N PRO A 40 -11.32 -1.34 -9.92
CA PRO A 40 -12.59 -0.77 -10.32
C PRO A 40 -12.43 0.72 -10.68
N LYS A 41 -13.07 1.14 -11.75
CA LYS A 41 -13.04 2.52 -12.26
C LYS A 41 -13.63 3.53 -11.28
N HIS A 42 -14.62 3.09 -10.52
CA HIS A 42 -15.33 3.89 -9.53
C HIS A 42 -15.38 3.15 -8.18
N GLY A 43 -15.44 3.89 -7.09
CA GLY A 43 -15.54 3.32 -5.75
C GLY A 43 -14.19 3.17 -5.07
N SER A 44 -13.87 1.98 -4.60
CA SER A 44 -12.65 1.70 -3.82
C SER A 44 -11.37 1.95 -4.60
N ARG A 45 -10.38 2.48 -3.93
CA ARG A 45 -9.06 2.79 -4.48
C ARG A 45 -8.00 2.05 -3.70
N TRP A 46 -6.94 1.62 -4.37
CA TRP A 46 -5.84 0.90 -3.70
C TRP A 46 -4.91 1.83 -2.90
N ILE A 47 -4.90 3.11 -3.23
CA ILE A 47 -4.27 4.18 -2.46
C ILE A 47 -5.33 5.25 -2.19
N GLU A 48 -5.47 5.64 -0.93
CA GLU A 48 -6.37 6.70 -0.50
C GLU A 48 -5.61 7.68 0.39
N ILE A 49 -5.97 8.97 0.36
CA ILE A 49 -5.38 9.96 1.25
C ILE A 49 -6.39 10.34 2.32
N MET A 50 -6.10 9.94 3.55
CA MET A 50 -6.86 10.36 4.71
C MET A 50 -6.46 11.77 5.11
N ARG A 51 -7.47 12.60 5.37
CA ARG A 51 -7.30 13.96 5.88
C ARG A 51 -7.69 14.00 7.35
N LYS A 52 -6.83 14.59 8.18
CA LYS A 52 -7.11 14.82 9.59
C LYS A 52 -6.87 16.27 9.95
N GLU A 53 -7.89 16.93 10.48
CA GLU A 53 -7.84 18.31 10.96
C GLU A 53 -7.71 18.37 12.47
N ARG A 54 -6.93 19.32 12.95
CA ARG A 54 -6.76 19.61 14.37
C ARG A 54 -6.76 21.12 14.59
N GLY A 55 -7.32 21.56 15.74
CA GLY A 55 -7.38 22.97 16.12
C GLY A 55 -8.73 23.62 15.84
N GLN A 56 -8.78 24.93 15.96
CA GLN A 56 -9.96 25.77 15.73
C GLN A 56 -9.55 27.05 15.03
N VAL A 57 -10.45 27.62 14.25
CA VAL A 57 -10.23 28.92 13.58
C VAL A 57 -9.82 29.96 14.60
N PRO A 58 -8.73 30.74 14.37
CA PRO A 58 -7.94 30.83 13.13
C PRO A 58 -6.75 29.89 13.04
N MET A 59 -6.54 29.01 14.02
CA MET A 59 -5.38 28.09 14.07
C MET A 59 -5.82 26.67 13.78
N VAL A 60 -5.87 26.31 12.52
CA VAL A 60 -6.18 24.97 12.04
C VAL A 60 -4.93 24.33 11.42
N ASP A 61 -4.62 23.11 11.85
CA ASP A 61 -3.58 22.27 11.31
C ASP A 61 -4.22 21.10 10.57
N VAL A 62 -3.67 20.71 9.43
CA VAL A 62 -4.20 19.64 8.58
C VAL A 62 -3.08 18.69 8.20
N ALA A 63 -3.24 17.41 8.50
CA ALA A 63 -2.34 16.35 8.07
C ALA A 63 -3.00 15.47 7.00
N TYR A 64 -2.19 15.03 6.05
CA TYR A 64 -2.60 14.12 4.98
C TYR A 64 -1.81 12.84 5.07
N LEU A 65 -2.50 11.70 5.21
CA LEU A 65 -1.89 10.39 5.31
C LEU A 65 -2.27 9.55 4.09
N PRO A 66 -1.33 9.26 3.19
CA PRO A 66 -1.52 8.24 2.17
C PRO A 66 -1.66 6.86 2.81
N VAL A 67 -2.81 6.23 2.63
CA VAL A 67 -3.13 4.89 3.14
C VAL A 67 -3.14 3.90 2.00
N MET A 68 -2.35 2.84 2.15
CA MET A 68 -2.25 1.73 1.21
C MET A 68 -1.85 0.45 1.94
N CYS A 69 -1.78 -0.68 1.25
CA CYS A 69 -1.31 -1.92 1.86
C CYS A 69 0.09 -1.74 2.46
N GLN A 70 0.25 -2.17 3.72
CA GLN A 70 1.51 -2.07 4.46
C GLN A 70 2.47 -3.23 4.17
N HIS A 71 2.05 -4.24 3.40
CA HIS A 71 2.85 -5.44 3.12
C HIS A 71 3.47 -6.08 4.38
N CYS A 72 2.66 -6.20 5.43
CA CYS A 72 3.05 -6.62 6.79
C CYS A 72 3.97 -7.83 6.80
N ASP A 73 4.93 -7.87 7.74
CA ASP A 73 5.82 -9.03 7.88
C ASP A 73 5.06 -10.26 8.37
N GLU A 74 4.18 -10.10 9.34
CA GLU A 74 3.19 -11.08 9.78
C GLU A 74 1.80 -10.65 9.32
N ALA A 75 1.53 -10.84 8.03
CA ALA A 75 0.31 -10.34 7.42
C ALA A 75 -0.94 -11.13 7.88
N PRO A 76 -1.89 -10.50 8.61
CA PRO A 76 -3.11 -11.19 9.06
C PRO A 76 -3.95 -11.74 7.90
N CYS A 77 -3.89 -11.09 6.75
CA CYS A 77 -4.58 -11.55 5.54
C CYS A 77 -4.05 -12.89 5.02
N ILE A 78 -2.77 -13.23 5.24
CA ILE A 78 -2.22 -14.54 4.89
C ILE A 78 -2.84 -15.61 5.78
N ALA A 79 -2.96 -15.33 7.10
CA ALA A 79 -3.56 -16.27 8.04
C ALA A 79 -5.07 -16.48 7.82
N ALA A 80 -5.76 -15.45 7.30
CA ALA A 80 -7.19 -15.51 6.98
C ALA A 80 -7.51 -16.10 5.60
N ALA A 81 -6.49 -16.25 4.74
CA ALA A 81 -6.66 -16.73 3.38
C ALA A 81 -6.92 -18.24 3.33
N GLU A 82 -7.80 -18.63 2.43
CA GLU A 82 -8.02 -20.04 2.07
C GLU A 82 -7.28 -20.36 0.76
N ASN A 83 -6.90 -21.61 0.57
CA ASN A 83 -6.28 -22.14 -0.66
C ASN A 83 -5.00 -21.41 -1.08
N ASP A 84 -4.20 -20.92 -0.12
CA ASP A 84 -2.99 -20.12 -0.39
C ASP A 84 -3.25 -18.94 -1.33
N ALA A 85 -4.41 -18.27 -1.13
CA ALA A 85 -4.81 -17.14 -1.97
C ALA A 85 -3.99 -15.88 -1.71
N VAL A 86 -3.33 -15.78 -0.56
CA VAL A 86 -2.45 -14.64 -0.24
C VAL A 86 -1.06 -15.15 0.06
N SER A 87 -0.07 -14.58 -0.57
CA SER A 87 1.34 -14.97 -0.41
C SER A 87 2.24 -13.77 -0.23
N LYS A 88 3.35 -13.96 0.48
CA LYS A 88 4.41 -12.96 0.61
C LYS A 88 5.61 -13.36 -0.22
N ARG A 89 6.05 -12.45 -1.07
CA ARG A 89 7.25 -12.60 -1.92
C ARG A 89 8.53 -12.46 -1.09
N ALA A 90 9.63 -12.95 -1.62
CA ALA A 90 10.95 -12.86 -0.99
C ALA A 90 11.44 -11.40 -0.80
N ASP A 91 10.92 -10.46 -1.60
CA ASP A 91 11.21 -9.04 -1.52
C ASP A 91 10.25 -8.26 -0.58
N GLY A 92 9.42 -8.98 0.17
CA GLY A 92 8.51 -8.44 1.17
C GLY A 92 7.13 -8.03 0.66
N ILE A 93 6.89 -8.05 -0.64
CA ILE A 93 5.59 -7.66 -1.21
C ILE A 93 4.57 -8.79 -0.99
N VAL A 94 3.39 -8.42 -0.51
CA VAL A 94 2.24 -9.33 -0.37
C VAL A 94 1.42 -9.26 -1.64
N ILE A 95 1.02 -10.41 -2.16
CA ILE A 95 0.18 -10.56 -3.37
C ILE A 95 -1.05 -11.37 -3.01
N ILE A 96 -2.21 -10.90 -3.44
CA ILE A 96 -3.48 -11.63 -3.41
C ILE A 96 -3.68 -12.22 -4.81
N ASP A 97 -3.69 -13.54 -4.91
CA ASP A 97 -3.95 -14.26 -6.16
C ASP A 97 -5.44 -14.09 -6.53
N PRO A 98 -5.75 -13.43 -7.66
CA PRO A 98 -7.13 -13.10 -8.00
C PRO A 98 -8.02 -14.33 -8.22
N GLU A 99 -7.46 -15.41 -8.79
CA GLU A 99 -8.22 -16.61 -9.09
C GLU A 99 -8.58 -17.38 -7.81
N LYS A 100 -7.59 -17.51 -6.90
CA LYS A 100 -7.77 -18.23 -5.64
C LYS A 100 -8.56 -17.43 -4.61
N ALA A 101 -8.44 -16.10 -4.63
CA ALA A 101 -9.10 -15.21 -3.68
C ALA A 101 -10.57 -14.92 -4.00
N LYS A 102 -11.06 -15.36 -5.15
CA LYS A 102 -12.44 -15.10 -5.58
C LYS A 102 -13.43 -15.59 -4.55
N GLY A 103 -14.33 -14.71 -4.12
CA GLY A 103 -15.34 -14.99 -3.10
C GLY A 103 -14.85 -14.86 -1.65
N GLN A 104 -13.56 -14.68 -1.40
CA GLN A 104 -12.99 -14.62 -0.05
C GLN A 104 -13.15 -13.23 0.59
N LYS A 105 -14.38 -12.85 0.92
CA LYS A 105 -14.71 -11.54 1.48
C LYS A 105 -14.11 -11.32 2.87
N GLN A 106 -13.82 -12.38 3.61
CA GLN A 106 -13.17 -12.33 4.93
C GLN A 106 -11.77 -11.65 4.89
N LEU A 107 -11.10 -11.64 3.73
CA LEU A 107 -9.81 -10.98 3.59
C LEU A 107 -9.90 -9.46 3.79
N VAL A 108 -11.02 -8.84 3.43
CA VAL A 108 -11.25 -7.40 3.64
C VAL A 108 -11.26 -7.08 5.13
N GLU A 109 -11.96 -7.88 5.93
CA GLU A 109 -12.08 -7.69 7.38
C GLU A 109 -10.80 -8.04 8.13
N SER A 110 -9.94 -8.88 7.55
CA SER A 110 -8.68 -9.30 8.15
C SER A 110 -7.63 -8.20 8.19
N CYS A 111 -7.76 -7.15 7.38
CA CYS A 111 -6.78 -6.07 7.31
C CYS A 111 -7.02 -5.03 8.42
N PRO A 112 -6.12 -4.87 9.41
CA PRO A 112 -6.29 -3.91 10.50
C PRO A 112 -6.19 -2.45 10.04
N TYR A 113 -5.63 -2.22 8.85
CA TYR A 113 -5.46 -0.88 8.25
C TYR A 113 -6.58 -0.52 7.28
N GLY A 114 -7.52 -1.43 7.00
CA GLY A 114 -8.56 -1.21 6.00
C GLY A 114 -8.02 -1.04 4.58
N ALA A 115 -6.86 -1.62 4.27
CA ALA A 115 -6.17 -1.46 2.98
C ALA A 115 -6.44 -2.61 2.00
N ILE A 116 -7.45 -3.42 2.27
CA ILE A 116 -7.99 -4.42 1.34
C ILE A 116 -9.43 -4.03 1.05
N TRP A 117 -9.77 -3.88 -0.21
CA TRP A 117 -11.10 -3.49 -0.66
C TRP A 117 -11.77 -4.63 -1.43
N TRP A 118 -13.09 -4.65 -1.37
CA TRP A 118 -13.89 -5.59 -2.13
C TRP A 118 -14.23 -5.03 -3.51
N ASN A 119 -13.91 -5.77 -4.54
CA ASN A 119 -14.36 -5.49 -5.91
C ASN A 119 -15.66 -6.24 -6.16
N ASP A 120 -16.77 -5.51 -6.23
CA ASP A 120 -18.11 -6.10 -6.43
C ASP A 120 -18.30 -6.68 -7.84
N ASP A 121 -17.66 -6.10 -8.84
CA ASP A 121 -17.79 -6.53 -10.23
C ASP A 121 -17.09 -7.88 -10.46
N LEU A 122 -15.87 -8.02 -9.94
CA LEU A 122 -15.05 -9.21 -10.06
C LEU A 122 -15.25 -10.23 -8.91
N GLN A 123 -15.96 -9.82 -7.84
CA GLN A 123 -16.21 -10.63 -6.63
C GLN A 123 -14.92 -11.10 -5.97
N LEU A 124 -13.93 -10.21 -5.83
CA LEU A 124 -12.64 -10.52 -5.22
C LEU A 124 -12.10 -9.36 -4.35
N PRO A 125 -11.27 -9.68 -3.32
CA PRO A 125 -10.56 -8.68 -2.54
C PRO A 125 -9.35 -8.17 -3.32
N GLN A 126 -9.09 -6.88 -3.24
CA GLN A 126 -7.97 -6.21 -3.90
C GLN A 126 -7.24 -5.28 -2.95
N HIS A 127 -5.97 -5.08 -3.19
CA HIS A 127 -5.13 -4.12 -2.47
C HIS A 127 -4.04 -3.57 -3.39
N TRP A 128 -3.32 -2.52 -2.96
CA TRP A 128 -2.14 -2.06 -3.69
C TRP A 128 -1.02 -3.11 -3.66
N ILE A 129 -0.54 -3.47 -4.82
CA ILE A 129 0.47 -4.53 -5.02
C ILE A 129 1.90 -4.00 -5.08
N PHE A 130 2.16 -2.78 -4.60
CA PHE A 130 3.47 -2.11 -4.66
C PHE A 130 4.01 -1.97 -6.09
N ASP A 131 3.14 -2.04 -7.10
CA ASP A 131 3.49 -2.08 -8.52
C ASP A 131 4.56 -3.15 -8.84
N ALA A 132 4.42 -4.34 -8.21
CA ALA A 132 5.40 -5.43 -8.28
C ALA A 132 5.74 -5.85 -9.72
N HIS A 133 4.76 -5.78 -10.62
CA HIS A 133 4.96 -6.09 -12.05
C HIS A 133 5.96 -5.11 -12.71
N LEU A 134 5.91 -3.82 -12.36
CA LEU A 134 6.84 -2.81 -12.85
C LEU A 134 8.24 -2.98 -12.24
N LEU A 135 8.30 -3.33 -10.95
CA LEU A 135 9.57 -3.60 -10.28
C LEU A 135 10.28 -4.82 -10.88
N ASP A 136 9.52 -5.85 -11.27
CA ASP A 136 10.05 -7.03 -11.95
C ASP A 136 10.46 -6.72 -13.40
N ASP A 137 9.86 -5.70 -14.02
CA ASP A 137 10.26 -5.15 -15.33
C ASP A 137 11.45 -4.17 -15.25
N GLY A 138 12.04 -4.01 -14.05
CA GLY A 138 13.27 -3.22 -13.85
C GLY A 138 13.06 -1.78 -13.39
N TRP A 139 11.86 -1.39 -13.00
CA TRP A 139 11.62 -0.10 -12.40
C TRP A 139 12.34 0.01 -11.04
N LYS A 140 12.82 1.20 -10.73
CA LYS A 140 13.59 1.45 -9.51
C LYS A 140 12.72 1.69 -8.28
N GLN A 141 11.45 2.02 -8.48
CA GLN A 141 10.47 2.30 -7.43
C GLN A 141 9.05 2.22 -8.01
N PRO A 142 8.01 2.04 -7.16
CA PRO A 142 6.63 2.01 -7.63
C PRO A 142 6.19 3.36 -8.18
N ARG A 143 5.16 3.36 -9.03
CA ARG A 143 4.63 4.58 -9.66
C ARG A 143 4.23 5.65 -8.63
N ALA A 144 3.57 5.23 -7.55
CA ALA A 144 3.16 6.13 -6.48
C ALA A 144 4.32 6.96 -5.90
N ALA A 145 5.50 6.35 -5.74
CA ALA A 145 6.71 7.05 -5.30
C ALA A 145 7.32 7.88 -6.44
N SER A 146 7.35 7.36 -7.67
CA SER A 146 7.98 8.05 -8.81
C SER A 146 7.29 9.33 -9.24
N VAL A 147 5.98 9.47 -8.98
CA VAL A 147 5.19 10.67 -9.31
C VAL A 147 5.04 11.65 -8.14
N CYS A 148 5.55 11.32 -6.95
CA CYS A 148 5.41 12.17 -5.79
C CYS A 148 6.30 13.40 -5.93
N ALA A 149 5.71 14.55 -6.30
CA ALA A 149 6.44 15.78 -6.60
C ALA A 149 7.15 16.38 -5.38
N THR A 150 6.70 16.06 -4.17
CA THR A 150 7.28 16.55 -2.92
C THR A 150 8.16 15.50 -2.24
N GLU A 151 8.36 14.33 -2.88
CA GLU A 151 9.07 13.19 -2.30
C GLU A 151 8.52 12.72 -0.94
N ALA A 152 7.24 13.04 -0.67
CA ALA A 152 6.53 12.58 0.53
C ALA A 152 6.36 11.05 0.56
N ILE A 153 6.47 10.38 -0.58
CA ILE A 153 6.46 8.92 -0.71
C ILE A 153 7.76 8.49 -1.37
N VAL A 154 8.58 7.72 -0.66
CA VAL A 154 9.86 7.20 -1.16
C VAL A 154 9.93 5.70 -0.91
N ALA A 155 10.32 4.93 -1.92
CA ALA A 155 10.54 3.50 -1.78
C ALA A 155 12.05 3.18 -1.74
N LYS A 156 12.45 2.32 -0.79
CA LYS A 156 13.84 1.86 -0.65
C LYS A 156 13.88 0.32 -0.53
N LYS A 157 14.79 -0.32 -1.24
CA LYS A 157 15.02 -1.77 -1.13
C LYS A 157 16.25 -2.03 -0.26
N VAL A 158 16.03 -2.20 1.03
CA VAL A 158 17.08 -2.37 2.05
C VAL A 158 16.69 -3.50 3.01
N ASP A 159 17.65 -3.96 3.83
CA ASP A 159 17.33 -4.90 4.90
C ASP A 159 16.83 -4.15 6.16
N ASP A 160 16.30 -4.92 7.12
CA ASP A 160 15.71 -4.35 8.33
C ASP A 160 16.72 -3.55 9.16
N ALA A 161 17.97 -4.01 9.23
CA ALA A 161 18.99 -3.34 10.01
C ALA A 161 19.39 -1.98 9.41
N GLU A 162 19.38 -1.89 8.09
CA GLU A 162 19.63 -0.62 7.38
C GLU A 162 18.41 0.30 7.48
N MET A 163 17.18 -0.25 7.40
CA MET A 163 15.96 0.54 7.56
C MET A 163 15.85 1.16 8.95
N VAL A 164 16.22 0.44 10.01
CA VAL A 164 16.26 0.99 11.37
C VAL A 164 17.24 2.17 11.47
N LYS A 165 18.42 2.07 10.87
CA LYS A 165 19.39 3.18 10.86
C LYS A 165 18.87 4.41 10.12
N ILE A 166 18.19 4.19 8.98
CA ILE A 166 17.56 5.27 8.22
C ILE A 166 16.48 5.94 9.08
N ALA A 167 15.62 5.15 9.70
CA ALA A 167 14.55 5.66 10.55
C ALA A 167 15.07 6.48 11.74
N GLU A 168 16.13 6.00 12.41
CA GLU A 168 16.78 6.74 13.49
C GLU A 168 17.42 8.04 13.02
N ALA A 169 18.10 8.01 11.86
CA ALA A 169 18.77 9.18 11.31
C ALA A 169 17.80 10.26 10.80
N GLU A 170 16.67 9.85 10.25
CA GLU A 170 15.65 10.75 9.68
C GLU A 170 14.50 11.04 10.66
N GLY A 171 14.52 10.45 11.87
CA GLY A 171 13.48 10.65 12.90
C GLY A 171 12.14 10.02 12.52
N LEU A 172 12.17 8.93 11.76
CA LEU A 172 10.96 8.25 11.29
C LEU A 172 10.45 7.23 12.31
N GLU A 173 9.14 7.09 12.39
CA GLU A 173 8.49 6.02 13.13
C GLU A 173 8.36 4.79 12.22
N ILE A 174 8.89 3.65 12.67
CA ILE A 174 8.68 2.39 11.98
C ILE A 174 7.33 1.84 12.41
N LEU A 175 6.41 1.69 11.45
CA LEU A 175 5.15 1.01 11.68
C LEU A 175 5.43 -0.46 11.94
N ASN A 176 5.13 -0.91 13.16
CA ASN A 176 5.23 -2.32 13.50
C ASN A 176 3.91 -3.01 13.16
N PRO A 177 3.88 -3.92 12.18
CA PRO A 177 2.67 -4.62 11.77
C PRO A 177 2.06 -5.49 12.88
N GLU A 178 2.85 -5.89 13.89
CA GLU A 178 2.33 -6.68 15.02
C GLU A 178 1.43 -5.87 15.95
N HIS A 179 1.56 -4.57 16.00
CA HIS A 179 0.87 -3.74 16.99
C HIS A 179 -0.16 -2.80 16.40
N GLY A 180 -0.29 -2.72 15.09
CA GLY A 180 -1.17 -1.76 14.43
C GLY A 180 -0.90 -0.33 14.89
N THR A 181 -0.83 0.61 14.03
CA THR A 181 -0.85 2.03 14.43
C THR A 181 -2.18 2.34 15.10
N LYS A 182 -2.14 2.67 16.36
CA LYS A 182 -3.31 3.19 17.08
C LYS A 182 -3.55 4.65 16.73
#